data_28fe71d93c13f0fabc169018c728ad2d
#
_entry.id   28fe71d93c13f0fabc169018c728ad2d
#
_cell.length_a   1.000
_cell.length_b   1.000
_cell.length_c   1.000
_cell.angle_alpha   90.00
_cell.angle_beta   90.00
_cell.angle_gamma   90.00
#
_symmetry.space_group_name_H-M   'P 1'
#
loop_
_entity.id
_entity.type
_entity.pdbx_description
1 polymer ?
#
loop_
_entity_poly.entity_id
_entity_poly.type
_entity_poly.pdbx_seq_one_letter_code
_entity_poly.pdbx_strand_id
1 'polypeptide(L)'
;MRAFFTGYCTAFIRQDAPAIAKHFADMVHVTSDDERDVSVQIASAAEWRKIIDRLLDMYRAIDVGSVEAIGLATDALSPRLVQARLRWALTDKASRQLYEFDAMYTLARHTEKFRIIAIAHNELPEYRKCLARIKTEQRSPQ
;
A
#
# COMPACT_ATOMS: atom_id res chain seq x y z
N MET A 1 6.76 -4.97 -15.11
CA MET A 1 6.59 -4.42 -13.75
C MET A 1 5.33 -3.57 -13.62
N ARG A 2 4.97 -2.78 -14.64
CA ARG A 2 3.70 -2.04 -14.62
C ARG A 2 2.49 -2.92 -14.48
N ALA A 3 2.44 -4.05 -15.20
CA ALA A 3 1.31 -4.99 -15.13
C ALA A 3 1.14 -5.56 -13.71
N PHE A 4 2.23 -5.82 -13.00
CA PHE A 4 2.19 -6.28 -11.61
C PHE A 4 1.45 -5.26 -10.72
N PHE A 5 1.85 -3.98 -10.79
CA PHE A 5 1.25 -2.95 -9.96
C PHE A 5 -0.14 -2.54 -10.43
N THR A 6 -0.47 -2.69 -11.70
CA THR A 6 -1.84 -2.52 -12.18
C THR A 6 -2.76 -3.54 -11.52
N GLY A 7 -2.37 -4.81 -11.48
CA GLY A 7 -3.11 -5.86 -10.78
C GLY A 7 -3.22 -5.60 -9.28
N TYR A 8 -2.14 -5.11 -8.68
CA TYR A 8 -2.09 -4.72 -7.27
C TYR A 8 -3.12 -3.63 -6.95
N CYS A 9 -3.14 -2.55 -7.77
CA CYS A 9 -4.13 -1.47 -7.64
C CYS A 9 -5.56 -2.00 -7.76
N THR A 10 -5.82 -2.82 -8.76
CA THR A 10 -7.15 -3.38 -9.00
C THR A 10 -7.63 -4.17 -7.79
N ALA A 11 -6.75 -4.96 -7.18
CA ALA A 11 -7.08 -5.73 -5.99
C ALA A 11 -7.48 -4.83 -4.81
N PHE A 12 -6.77 -3.71 -4.62
CA PHE A 12 -7.12 -2.72 -3.58
C PHE A 12 -8.44 -2.02 -3.87
N ILE A 13 -8.67 -1.58 -5.10
CA ILE A 13 -9.92 -0.92 -5.49
C ILE A 13 -11.11 -1.84 -5.26
N ARG A 14 -10.96 -3.12 -5.55
CA ARG A 14 -12.00 -4.13 -5.33
C ARG A 14 -12.11 -4.60 -3.89
N GLN A 15 -11.20 -4.15 -3.03
CA GLN A 15 -11.14 -4.59 -1.62
C GLN A 15 -11.03 -6.12 -1.51
N ASP A 16 -10.30 -6.72 -2.42
CA ASP A 16 -10.14 -8.17 -2.52
C ASP A 16 -8.87 -8.59 -1.78
N ALA A 17 -9.01 -8.88 -0.48
CA ALA A 17 -7.87 -9.24 0.36
C ALA A 17 -7.11 -10.48 -0.13
N PRO A 18 -7.74 -11.57 -0.59
CA PRO A 18 -7.01 -12.69 -1.19
C PRO A 18 -6.18 -12.28 -2.41
N ALA A 19 -6.73 -11.44 -3.29
CA ALA A 19 -6.02 -10.97 -4.47
C ALA A 19 -4.84 -10.07 -4.11
N ILE A 20 -4.99 -9.19 -3.11
CA ILE A 20 -3.89 -8.39 -2.58
C ILE A 20 -2.78 -9.31 -2.05
N ALA A 21 -3.15 -10.29 -1.22
CA ALA A 21 -2.21 -11.22 -0.59
C ALA A 21 -1.38 -12.01 -1.61
N LYS A 22 -1.94 -12.33 -2.77
CA LYS A 22 -1.23 -13.07 -3.83
C LYS A 22 -0.03 -12.32 -4.40
N HIS A 23 0.02 -11.01 -4.24
CA HIS A 23 1.14 -10.20 -4.67
C HIS A 23 2.34 -10.26 -3.72
N PHE A 24 2.16 -10.87 -2.55
CA PHE A 24 3.18 -10.96 -1.50
C PHE A 24 3.69 -12.38 -1.34
N ALA A 25 4.96 -12.49 -0.92
CA ALA A 25 5.57 -13.76 -0.55
C ALA A 25 5.04 -14.26 0.81
N ASP A 26 5.41 -15.48 1.18
CA ASP A 26 4.99 -16.09 2.45
C ASP A 26 5.59 -15.40 3.68
N MET A 27 6.71 -14.70 3.48
CA MET A 27 7.35 -13.86 4.50
C MET A 27 7.60 -12.49 3.89
N VAL A 28 7.18 -11.44 4.58
CA VAL A 28 7.32 -10.07 4.11
C VAL A 28 8.01 -9.23 5.16
N HIS A 29 9.06 -8.53 4.76
CA HIS A 29 9.75 -7.56 5.60
C HIS A 29 9.07 -6.19 5.42
N VAL A 30 8.59 -5.61 6.51
CA VAL A 30 7.85 -4.34 6.49
C VAL A 30 8.57 -3.31 7.32
N THR A 31 8.90 -2.18 6.69
CA THR A 31 9.48 -1.02 7.36
C THR A 31 8.51 0.15 7.19
N SER A 32 8.17 0.81 8.28
CA SER A 32 7.24 1.93 8.28
C SER A 32 7.81 3.10 9.07
N ASP A 33 7.77 4.29 8.47
CA ASP A 33 8.08 5.54 9.14
C ASP A 33 6.77 6.23 9.51
N ASP A 34 6.49 6.36 10.82
CA ASP A 34 5.27 6.99 11.31
C ASP A 34 5.47 8.43 11.81
N GLU A 35 6.59 9.06 11.44
CA GLU A 35 7.08 10.40 11.84
C GLU A 35 7.67 10.44 13.25
N ARG A 36 7.38 9.47 14.10
CA ARG A 36 7.92 9.41 15.47
C ARG A 36 9.05 8.39 15.56
N ASP A 37 8.88 7.28 14.85
CA ASP A 37 9.79 6.16 14.91
C ASP A 37 9.72 5.37 13.60
N VAL A 38 10.75 4.58 13.36
CA VAL A 38 10.76 3.61 12.25
C VAL A 38 10.57 2.23 12.86
N SER A 39 9.51 1.55 12.45
CA SER A 39 9.24 0.19 12.87
C SER A 39 9.67 -0.80 11.79
N VAL A 40 10.20 -1.94 12.22
CA VAL A 40 10.61 -3.04 11.34
C VAL A 40 9.91 -4.31 11.83
N GLN A 41 9.28 -5.01 10.91
CA GLN A 41 8.53 -6.22 11.22
C GLN A 41 8.72 -7.24 10.12
N ILE A 42 8.82 -8.52 10.50
CA ILE A 42 8.77 -9.63 9.54
C ILE A 42 7.42 -10.31 9.78
N ALA A 43 6.58 -10.31 8.73
CA ALA A 43 5.24 -10.86 8.80
C ALA A 43 5.14 -12.16 8.00
N SER A 44 4.58 -13.20 8.61
CA SER A 44 4.19 -14.42 7.90
C SER A 44 2.97 -14.13 7.01
N ALA A 45 2.61 -15.08 6.14
CA ALA A 45 1.42 -14.96 5.29
C ALA A 45 0.15 -14.69 6.11
N ALA A 46 -0.02 -15.40 7.22
CA ALA A 46 -1.18 -15.22 8.10
C ALA A 46 -1.20 -13.85 8.78
N GLU A 47 -0.05 -13.39 9.26
CA GLU A 47 0.08 -12.06 9.87
C GLU A 47 -0.14 -10.95 8.84
N TRP A 48 0.43 -11.11 7.63
CA TRP A 48 0.27 -10.15 6.54
C TRP A 48 -1.19 -10.04 6.11
N ARG A 49 -1.91 -11.15 6.10
CA ARG A 49 -3.35 -11.14 5.78
C ARG A 49 -4.14 -10.29 6.78
N LYS A 50 -3.82 -10.37 8.06
CA LYS A 50 -4.44 -9.52 9.08
C LYS A 50 -4.10 -8.05 8.88
N ILE A 51 -2.87 -7.75 8.47
CA ILE A 51 -2.45 -6.38 8.15
C ILE A 51 -3.24 -5.84 6.95
N ILE A 52 -3.41 -6.64 5.90
CA ILE A 52 -4.24 -6.27 4.74
C ILE A 52 -5.67 -5.99 5.17
N ASP A 53 -6.27 -6.84 5.98
CA ASP A 53 -7.66 -6.66 6.43
C ASP A 53 -7.81 -5.35 7.21
N ARG A 54 -6.86 -5.03 8.10
CA ARG A 54 -6.86 -3.74 8.83
C ARG A 54 -6.68 -2.56 7.90
N LEU A 55 -5.82 -2.67 6.90
CA LEU A 55 -5.60 -1.61 5.94
C LEU A 55 -6.88 -1.33 5.14
N LEU A 56 -7.60 -2.37 4.73
CA LEU A 56 -8.88 -2.22 4.04
C LEU A 56 -9.93 -1.55 4.93
N ASP A 57 -9.96 -1.87 6.22
CA ASP A 57 -10.84 -1.19 7.18
C ASP A 57 -10.49 0.30 7.30
N MET A 58 -9.20 0.62 7.35
CA MET A 58 -8.72 2.01 7.36
C MET A 58 -9.16 2.76 6.11
N TYR A 59 -9.08 2.13 4.96
CA TYR A 59 -9.49 2.75 3.68
C TYR A 59 -11.01 2.95 3.63
N ARG A 60 -11.81 2.02 4.15
CA ARG A 60 -13.25 2.20 4.24
C ARG A 60 -13.62 3.38 5.13
N ALA A 61 -12.87 3.59 6.21
CA ALA A 61 -13.13 4.68 7.15
C ALA A 61 -12.99 6.07 6.52
N ILE A 62 -12.20 6.20 5.45
CA ILE A 62 -12.02 7.46 4.73
C ILE A 62 -12.61 7.42 3.32
N ASP A 63 -13.40 6.40 3.01
CA ASP A 63 -14.15 6.25 1.75
C ASP A 63 -13.26 6.19 0.51
N VAL A 64 -12.14 5.45 0.56
CA VAL A 64 -11.26 5.30 -0.59
C VAL A 64 -12.02 4.69 -1.76
N GLY A 65 -11.99 5.37 -2.90
CA GLY A 65 -12.58 4.91 -4.16
C GLY A 65 -11.55 4.49 -5.19
N SER A 66 -10.36 5.08 -5.14
CA SER A 66 -9.29 4.77 -6.09
C SER A 66 -7.92 4.82 -5.43
N VAL A 67 -7.06 3.90 -5.86
CA VAL A 67 -5.65 3.85 -5.51
C VAL A 67 -4.88 3.84 -6.83
N GLU A 68 -4.02 4.82 -7.06
CA GLU A 68 -3.30 4.99 -8.31
C GLU A 68 -1.82 5.15 -8.08
N ALA A 69 -1.00 4.47 -8.90
CA ALA A 69 0.44 4.68 -8.92
C ALA A 69 0.74 5.85 -9.87
N ILE A 70 1.16 6.98 -9.32
CA ILE A 70 1.46 8.19 -10.11
C ILE A 70 2.93 8.32 -10.47
N GLY A 71 3.77 7.42 -10.02
CA GLY A 71 5.16 7.34 -10.41
C GLY A 71 5.67 5.93 -10.13
N LEU A 72 6.43 5.39 -11.06
CA LEU A 72 7.04 4.07 -10.93
C LEU A 72 8.46 4.14 -11.46
N ALA A 73 9.43 3.80 -10.62
CA ALA A 73 10.83 3.62 -11.02
C ALA A 73 11.29 2.25 -10.56
N THR A 74 11.96 1.52 -11.43
CA THR A 74 12.44 0.17 -11.12
C THR A 74 13.94 0.06 -11.33
N ASP A 75 14.57 -0.76 -10.52
CA ASP A 75 16.01 -1.06 -10.60
C ASP A 75 16.19 -2.57 -10.40
N ALA A 76 16.64 -3.26 -11.45
CA ALA A 76 16.86 -4.70 -11.41
C ALA A 76 18.29 -5.00 -11.00
N LEU A 77 18.46 -5.66 -9.84
CA LEU A 77 19.76 -6.18 -9.45
C LEU A 77 20.12 -7.44 -10.25
N SER A 78 19.09 -8.19 -10.62
CA SER A 78 19.20 -9.41 -11.42
C SER A 78 17.88 -9.66 -12.11
N PRO A 79 17.77 -10.66 -13.02
CA PRO A 79 16.47 -11.00 -13.62
C PRO A 79 15.40 -11.45 -12.64
N ARG A 80 15.79 -11.81 -11.40
CA ARG A 80 14.87 -12.33 -10.39
C ARG A 80 14.74 -11.46 -9.16
N LEU A 81 15.45 -10.33 -9.12
CA LEU A 81 15.42 -9.45 -7.95
C LEU A 81 15.36 -8.00 -8.42
N VAL A 82 14.23 -7.33 -8.11
CA VAL A 82 13.93 -5.98 -8.57
C VAL A 82 13.50 -5.12 -7.40
N GLN A 83 13.98 -3.87 -7.39
CA GLN A 83 13.45 -2.85 -6.50
C GLN A 83 12.54 -1.91 -7.29
N ALA A 84 11.41 -1.55 -6.70
CA ALA A 84 10.45 -0.64 -7.30
C ALA A 84 10.12 0.48 -6.34
N ARG A 85 10.18 1.71 -6.81
CA ARG A 85 9.76 2.88 -6.05
C ARG A 85 8.49 3.42 -6.68
N LEU A 86 7.46 3.63 -5.85
CA LEU A 86 6.19 4.17 -6.29
C LEU A 86 5.76 5.33 -5.43
N ARG A 87 5.03 6.25 -6.06
CA ARG A 87 4.22 7.22 -5.34
C ARG A 87 2.76 6.85 -5.57
N TRP A 88 2.04 6.71 -4.49
CA TRP A 88 0.63 6.34 -4.48
C TRP A 88 -0.24 7.56 -4.25
N ALA A 89 -1.34 7.66 -4.99
CA ALA A 89 -2.35 8.68 -4.79
C ALA A 89 -3.69 8.00 -4.50
N LEU A 90 -4.34 8.41 -3.43
CA LEU A 90 -5.64 7.91 -3.03
C LEU A 90 -6.69 8.99 -3.21
N THR A 91 -7.82 8.61 -3.80
CA THR A 91 -8.99 9.47 -3.94
C THR A 91 -10.19 8.79 -3.32
N ASP A 92 -11.18 9.59 -2.88
CA ASP A 92 -12.43 9.03 -2.36
C ASP A 92 -13.39 8.69 -3.51
N LYS A 93 -14.56 8.14 -3.16
CA LYS A 93 -15.58 7.75 -4.16
C LYS A 93 -16.16 8.94 -4.91
N ALA A 94 -16.02 10.15 -4.39
CA ALA A 94 -16.42 11.40 -5.06
C ALA A 94 -15.27 12.01 -5.87
N SER A 95 -14.18 11.28 -6.08
CA SER A 95 -12.99 11.70 -6.83
C SER A 95 -12.21 12.86 -6.19
N ARG A 96 -12.39 13.09 -4.88
CA ARG A 96 -11.61 14.06 -4.13
C ARG A 96 -10.30 13.44 -3.69
N GLN A 97 -9.21 14.19 -3.80
CA GLN A 97 -7.89 13.73 -3.36
C GLN A 97 -7.84 13.57 -1.84
N LEU A 98 -7.42 12.41 -1.37
CA LEU A 98 -7.26 12.14 0.05
C LEU A 98 -5.82 12.42 0.50
N TYR A 99 -4.85 11.69 -0.02
CA TYR A 99 -3.43 11.91 0.23
C TYR A 99 -2.58 11.12 -0.76
N GLU A 100 -1.28 11.42 -0.75
CA GLU A 100 -0.25 10.70 -1.47
C GLU A 100 0.81 10.21 -0.49
N PHE A 101 1.49 9.12 -0.84
CA PHE A 101 2.61 8.64 -0.06
C PHE A 101 3.60 7.86 -0.94
N ASP A 102 4.80 7.66 -0.41
CA ASP A 102 5.86 6.94 -1.10
C ASP A 102 6.02 5.53 -0.53
N ALA A 103 6.33 4.57 -1.40
CA ALA A 103 6.63 3.21 -1.01
C ALA A 103 7.76 2.65 -1.87
N MET A 104 8.59 1.83 -1.25
CA MET A 104 9.63 1.07 -1.93
C MET A 104 9.35 -0.41 -1.72
N TYR A 105 9.42 -1.16 -2.81
CA TYR A 105 9.17 -2.60 -2.81
C TYR A 105 10.40 -3.35 -3.28
N THR A 106 10.70 -4.47 -2.64
CA THR A 106 11.62 -5.45 -3.17
C THR A 106 10.81 -6.64 -3.65
N LEU A 107 10.98 -6.99 -4.92
CA LEU A 107 10.25 -8.08 -5.56
C LEU A 107 11.22 -9.18 -5.95
N ALA A 108 10.82 -10.41 -5.66
CA ALA A 108 11.59 -11.61 -6.02
C ALA A 108 10.75 -12.55 -6.87
N ARG A 109 11.40 -13.19 -7.84
CA ARG A 109 10.79 -14.18 -8.71
C ARG A 109 11.41 -15.55 -8.45
N HIS A 110 10.63 -16.45 -7.87
CA HIS A 110 11.10 -17.81 -7.57
C HIS A 110 10.85 -18.78 -8.72
N THR A 111 9.77 -18.59 -9.46
CA THR A 111 9.42 -19.40 -10.63
C THR A 111 9.18 -18.44 -11.81
N GLU A 112 7.92 -18.21 -12.17
CA GLU A 112 7.58 -17.29 -13.27
C GLU A 112 7.00 -15.96 -12.79
N LYS A 113 6.63 -15.86 -11.51
CA LYS A 113 5.92 -14.70 -10.98
C LYS A 113 6.74 -13.96 -9.94
N PHE A 114 6.70 -12.63 -10.03
CA PHE A 114 7.21 -11.77 -8.98
C PHE A 114 6.26 -11.72 -7.82
N ARG A 115 6.83 -11.65 -6.60
CA ARG A 115 6.11 -11.38 -5.36
C ARG A 115 6.89 -10.40 -4.52
N ILE A 116 6.18 -9.59 -3.76
CA ILE A 116 6.79 -8.62 -2.85
C ILE A 116 7.35 -9.38 -1.64
N ILE A 117 8.64 -9.19 -1.37
CA ILE A 117 9.32 -9.75 -0.18
C ILE A 117 9.64 -8.68 0.85
N ALA A 118 9.63 -7.41 0.48
CA ALA A 118 9.86 -6.29 1.39
C ALA A 118 9.13 -5.06 0.91
N ILE A 119 8.62 -4.30 1.86
CA ILE A 119 8.00 -3.00 1.62
C ILE A 119 8.49 -2.00 2.66
N ALA A 120 8.80 -0.78 2.23
CA ALA A 120 9.07 0.35 3.10
C ALA A 120 8.14 1.49 2.68
N HIS A 121 7.46 2.13 3.63
CA HIS A 121 6.50 3.18 3.30
C HIS A 121 6.36 4.22 4.42
N ASN A 122 5.77 5.35 4.06
CA ASN A 122 5.48 6.45 4.97
C ASN A 122 3.97 6.81 4.98
N GLU A 123 3.11 5.85 4.78
CA GLU A 123 1.67 6.07 4.63
C GLU A 123 0.97 6.53 5.91
N LEU A 124 1.34 5.98 7.06
CA LEU A 124 0.59 6.16 8.30
C LEU A 124 0.41 7.62 8.72
N PRO A 125 1.43 8.50 8.67
CA PRO A 125 1.24 9.91 8.99
C PRO A 125 0.23 10.58 8.07
N GLU A 126 0.27 10.29 6.79
CA GLU A 126 -0.65 10.87 5.80
C GLU A 126 -2.09 10.40 6.02
N TYR A 127 -2.26 9.12 6.34
CA TYR A 127 -3.57 8.57 6.70
C TYR A 127 -4.15 9.30 7.94
N ARG A 128 -3.35 9.46 8.99
CA ARG A 128 -3.79 10.12 10.23
C ARG A 128 -4.23 11.56 9.97
N LYS A 129 -3.46 12.30 9.18
CA LYS A 129 -3.79 13.68 8.80
C LYS A 129 -5.11 13.74 8.03
N CYS A 130 -5.30 12.81 7.10
CA CYS A 130 -6.53 12.68 6.31
C CYS A 130 -7.73 12.38 7.21
N LEU A 131 -7.60 11.40 8.10
CA LEU A 131 -8.66 11.03 9.04
C LEU A 131 -9.04 12.21 9.95
N ALA A 132 -8.06 12.95 10.44
CA ALA A 132 -8.29 14.14 11.27
C ALA A 132 -9.05 15.22 10.50
N ARG A 133 -8.69 15.47 9.23
CA ARG A 133 -9.41 16.42 8.38
C ARG A 133 -10.87 16.03 8.20
N ILE A 134 -11.12 14.77 7.90
CA ILE A 134 -12.48 14.26 7.69
C ILE A 134 -13.32 14.42 8.94
N LYS A 135 -12.78 14.08 10.11
CA LYS A 135 -13.46 14.25 11.40
C LYS A 135 -13.75 15.71 11.70
N THR A 136 -12.84 16.60 11.38
CA THR A 136 -13.03 18.05 11.57
C THR A 136 -14.13 18.57 10.66
N GLU A 137 -14.14 18.19 9.39
CA GLU A 137 -15.19 18.56 8.43
C GLU A 137 -16.57 18.08 8.88
N GLN A 138 -16.68 16.86 9.42
CA GLN A 138 -17.93 16.30 9.94
C GLN A 138 -18.42 17.01 11.20
N ARG A 139 -17.51 17.62 11.98
CA ARG A 139 -17.83 18.33 13.21
C ARG A 139 -18.16 19.81 13.02
N SER A 140 -17.92 20.35 11.82
CA SER A 140 -18.20 21.75 11.52
C SER A 140 -19.63 21.89 11.04
N PRO A 141 -20.59 22.28 11.91
CA PRO A 141 -21.95 22.56 11.46
C PRO A 141 -21.94 23.84 10.63
N GLN A 142 -22.68 23.85 9.60
CA GLN A 142 -22.85 25.04 8.76
C GLN A 142 -23.87 25.98 9.35
#